data_7dcf1b14622cf1ca54f5c4812da0d54d
#
_entry.id   7dcf1b14622cf1ca54f5c4812da0d54d
#
_cell.length_a   1.000
_cell.length_b   1.000
_cell.length_c   1.000
_cell.angle_alpha   90.00
_cell.angle_beta   90.00
_cell.angle_gamma   90.00
#
_symmetry.space_group_name_H-M   'P 1'
#
loop_
_entity.id
_entity.type
_entity.pdbx_description
1 polymer ?
#
loop_
_entity_poly.entity_id
_entity_poly.type
_entity_poly.pdbx_seq_one_letter_code
_entity_poly.pdbx_strand_id
1 'polypeptide(L)'
;MKMSKIQLVMTYLIVAVGIGAIVITLALLASYGMTDILKQLTVWLIASAVIGVASIVYENTTLSHFTATLIHAPITAAVALCSGWILGYGDGSFSLLILRMLPTIVIIYAVMHLVLFLFRRAALSDLNHRLQEK
;
A
#
# COMPACT_ATOMS: atom_id res chain seq x y z
N MET A 1 14.22 -18.85 -5.84
CA MET A 1 14.57 -17.71 -6.74
C MET A 1 15.45 -16.75 -5.94
N LYS A 2 16.69 -16.49 -6.38
CA LYS A 2 17.60 -15.60 -5.63
C LYS A 2 17.20 -14.15 -5.91
N MET A 3 16.75 -13.43 -4.88
CA MET A 3 16.41 -12.01 -5.01
C MET A 3 17.62 -11.20 -5.50
N SER A 4 17.40 -10.23 -6.37
CA SER A 4 18.44 -9.28 -6.76
C SER A 4 18.86 -8.44 -5.55
N LYS A 5 20.10 -7.91 -5.56
CA LYS A 5 20.59 -7.04 -4.47
C LYS A 5 19.67 -5.83 -4.25
N ILE A 6 19.12 -5.27 -5.33
CA ILE A 6 18.19 -4.13 -5.29
C ILE A 6 16.88 -4.53 -4.63
N GLN A 7 16.29 -5.68 -4.99
CA GLN A 7 15.06 -6.18 -4.36
C GLN A 7 15.26 -6.41 -2.86
N LEU A 8 16.41 -6.97 -2.47
CA LEU A 8 16.74 -7.20 -1.07
C LEU A 8 16.81 -5.87 -0.30
N VAL A 9 17.55 -4.88 -0.81
CA VAL A 9 17.67 -3.55 -0.19
C VAL A 9 16.29 -2.88 -0.06
N MET A 10 15.47 -2.90 -1.13
CA MET A 10 14.13 -2.32 -1.10
C MET A 10 13.22 -3.00 -0.08
N THR A 11 13.28 -4.33 0.03
CA THR A 11 12.52 -5.07 1.03
C THR A 11 12.92 -4.67 2.45
N TYR A 12 14.22 -4.62 2.75
CA TYR A 12 14.69 -4.18 4.07
C TYR A 12 14.30 -2.73 4.38
N LEU A 13 14.37 -1.84 3.39
CA LEU A 13 13.99 -0.44 3.56
C LEU A 13 12.49 -0.30 3.87
N ILE A 14 11.62 -1.00 3.14
CA ILE A 14 10.17 -0.98 3.38
C ILE A 14 9.85 -1.54 4.79
N VAL A 15 10.47 -2.66 5.16
CA VAL A 15 10.27 -3.28 6.48
C VAL A 15 10.75 -2.34 7.59
N ALA A 16 11.93 -1.74 7.43
CA ALA A 16 12.50 -0.82 8.44
C ALA A 16 11.63 0.43 8.63
N VAL A 17 11.13 1.03 7.53
CA VAL A 17 10.21 2.18 7.59
C VAL A 17 8.89 1.78 8.24
N GLY A 18 8.34 0.61 7.91
CA GLY A 18 7.11 0.09 8.52
C GLY A 18 7.24 -0.12 10.03
N ILE A 19 8.30 -0.78 10.46
CA ILE A 19 8.59 -0.97 11.90
C ILE A 19 8.79 0.38 12.59
N GLY A 20 9.56 1.28 11.99
CA GLY A 20 9.80 2.63 12.52
C GLY A 20 8.51 3.42 12.70
N ALA A 21 7.59 3.38 11.74
CA ALA A 21 6.30 4.04 11.82
C ALA A 21 5.45 3.51 12.99
N ILE A 22 5.43 2.19 13.20
CA ILE A 22 4.73 1.56 14.33
C ILE A 22 5.33 2.01 15.66
N VAL A 23 6.65 1.92 15.80
CA VAL A 23 7.36 2.28 17.05
C VAL A 23 7.14 3.75 17.39
N ILE A 24 7.29 4.66 16.42
CA ILE A 24 7.07 6.09 16.63
C ILE A 24 5.61 6.36 17.03
N THR A 25 4.65 5.75 16.34
CA THR A 25 3.22 5.94 16.68
C THR A 25 2.91 5.49 18.09
N LEU A 26 3.40 4.32 18.51
CA LEU A 26 3.22 3.82 19.88
C LEU A 26 3.91 4.72 20.94
N ALA A 27 5.12 5.18 20.66
CA ALA A 27 5.85 6.08 21.54
C ALA A 27 5.11 7.43 21.73
N LEU A 28 4.58 7.99 20.65
CA LEU A 28 3.81 9.23 20.69
C LEU A 28 2.48 9.04 21.43
N LEU A 29 1.77 7.92 21.22
CA LEU A 29 0.56 7.58 21.95
C LEU A 29 0.81 7.46 23.46
N ALA A 30 1.92 6.83 23.86
CA ALA A 30 2.31 6.68 25.26
C ALA A 30 2.66 8.02 25.90
N SER A 31 3.28 8.95 25.15
CA SER A 31 3.76 10.25 25.67
C SER A 31 2.69 11.33 25.70
N TYR A 32 1.82 11.38 24.69
CA TYR A 32 0.88 12.50 24.47
C TYR A 32 -0.59 12.09 24.51
N GLY A 33 -0.88 10.79 24.62
CA GLY A 33 -2.25 10.27 24.48
C GLY A 33 -2.79 10.41 23.06
N MET A 34 -4.10 10.23 22.88
CA MET A 34 -4.77 10.26 21.59
C MET A 34 -5.09 11.70 21.18
N THR A 35 -4.22 12.30 20.38
CA THR A 35 -4.48 13.57 19.68
C THR A 35 -5.11 13.32 18.30
N ASP A 36 -5.67 14.37 17.67
CA ASP A 36 -6.26 14.23 16.31
C ASP A 36 -5.24 13.75 15.27
N ILE A 37 -4.00 14.20 15.37
CA ILE A 37 -2.92 13.76 14.48
C ILE A 37 -2.60 12.27 14.72
N LEU A 38 -2.51 11.85 15.98
CA LEU A 38 -2.23 10.46 16.33
C LEU A 38 -3.39 9.54 15.96
N LYS A 39 -4.64 10.02 16.09
CA LYS A 39 -5.81 9.30 15.59
C LYS A 39 -5.71 9.06 14.08
N GLN A 40 -5.36 10.08 13.29
CA GLN A 40 -5.18 9.94 11.85
C GLN A 40 -4.07 8.93 11.53
N LEU A 41 -2.89 9.07 12.15
CA LEU A 41 -1.78 8.15 11.95
C LEU A 41 -2.15 6.70 12.28
N THR A 42 -2.83 6.49 13.40
CA THR A 42 -3.24 5.15 13.86
C THR A 42 -4.24 4.52 12.88
N VAL A 43 -5.27 5.27 12.47
CA VAL A 43 -6.27 4.78 11.50
C VAL A 43 -5.62 4.40 10.18
N TRP A 44 -4.73 5.25 9.64
CA TRP A 44 -4.05 4.97 8.38
C TRP A 44 -3.01 3.84 8.51
N LEU A 45 -2.38 3.67 9.66
CA LEU A 45 -1.48 2.54 9.91
C LEU A 45 -2.23 1.21 9.89
N ILE A 46 -3.40 1.14 10.55
CA ILE A 46 -4.26 -0.04 10.55
C ILE A 46 -4.79 -0.30 9.13
N ALA A 47 -5.27 0.74 8.44
CA ALA A 47 -5.72 0.63 7.05
C ALA A 47 -4.62 0.06 6.13
N SER A 48 -3.38 0.56 6.28
CA SER A 48 -2.23 0.07 5.50
C SER A 48 -1.92 -1.39 5.79
N ALA A 49 -2.05 -1.84 7.04
CA ALA A 49 -1.87 -3.25 7.39
C ALA A 49 -2.94 -4.13 6.73
N VAL A 50 -4.21 -3.72 6.75
CA VAL A 50 -5.32 -4.45 6.10
C VAL A 50 -5.12 -4.52 4.59
N ILE A 51 -4.76 -3.41 3.95
CA ILE A 51 -4.47 -3.35 2.51
C ILE A 51 -3.26 -4.23 2.17
N GLY A 52 -2.23 -4.22 3.03
CA GLY A 52 -1.05 -5.08 2.88
C GLY A 52 -1.41 -6.57 2.91
N VAL A 53 -2.26 -6.98 3.85
CA VAL A 53 -2.77 -8.37 3.90
C VAL A 53 -3.60 -8.70 2.65
N ALA A 54 -4.46 -7.79 2.20
CA ALA A 54 -5.24 -7.99 0.97
C ALA A 54 -4.34 -8.17 -0.28
N SER A 55 -3.11 -7.62 -0.26
CA SER A 55 -2.15 -7.77 -1.35
C SER A 55 -1.65 -9.21 -1.56
N ILE A 56 -1.92 -10.13 -0.62
CA ILE A 56 -1.63 -11.57 -0.78
C ILE A 56 -2.32 -12.16 -2.02
N VAL A 57 -3.40 -11.54 -2.50
CA VAL A 57 -4.08 -11.96 -3.74
C VAL A 57 -3.13 -11.95 -4.96
N TYR A 58 -2.10 -11.10 -4.96
CA TYR A 58 -1.10 -11.06 -6.03
C TYR A 58 -0.09 -12.20 -6.01
N GLU A 59 0.03 -12.92 -4.88
CA GLU A 59 0.89 -14.11 -4.76
C GLU A 59 0.23 -15.36 -5.37
N ASN A 60 -1.06 -15.30 -5.67
CA ASN A 60 -1.78 -16.42 -6.24
C ASN A 60 -1.38 -16.63 -7.71
N THR A 61 -0.66 -17.71 -7.98
CA THR A 61 -0.14 -18.04 -9.31
C THR A 61 -1.21 -18.47 -10.32
N THR A 62 -2.43 -18.77 -9.86
CA THR A 62 -3.55 -19.15 -10.73
C THR A 62 -4.32 -17.94 -11.25
N LEU A 63 -4.17 -16.78 -10.61
CA LEU A 63 -4.85 -15.55 -11.01
C LEU A 63 -3.99 -14.73 -11.97
N SER A 64 -4.63 -14.21 -13.03
CA SER A 64 -3.97 -13.17 -13.83
C SER A 64 -3.75 -11.92 -12.98
N HIS A 65 -2.71 -11.15 -13.31
CA HIS A 65 -2.45 -9.89 -12.61
C HIS A 65 -3.65 -8.93 -12.68
N PHE A 66 -4.35 -8.92 -13.79
CA PHE A 66 -5.56 -8.12 -13.97
C PHE A 66 -6.68 -8.57 -13.04
N THR A 67 -6.92 -9.88 -12.92
CA THR A 67 -7.92 -10.43 -11.99
C THR A 67 -7.57 -10.12 -10.53
N ALA A 68 -6.30 -10.28 -10.15
CA ALA A 68 -5.83 -9.92 -8.82
C ALA A 68 -6.06 -8.43 -8.52
N THR A 69 -5.82 -7.54 -9.50
CA THR A 69 -6.09 -6.11 -9.38
C THR A 69 -7.59 -5.82 -9.22
N LEU A 70 -8.46 -6.49 -9.99
CA LEU A 70 -9.91 -6.33 -9.86
C LEU A 70 -10.45 -6.75 -8.48
N ILE A 71 -9.81 -7.70 -7.82
CA ILE A 71 -10.16 -8.11 -6.45
C ILE A 71 -9.59 -7.13 -5.44
N HIS A 72 -8.33 -6.73 -5.58
CA HIS A 72 -7.63 -5.89 -4.62
C HIS A 72 -8.14 -4.44 -4.61
N ALA A 73 -8.46 -3.87 -5.78
CA ALA A 73 -8.86 -2.47 -5.89
C ALA A 73 -10.11 -2.10 -5.08
N PRO A 74 -11.23 -2.86 -5.16
CA PRO A 74 -12.41 -2.57 -4.36
C PRO A 74 -12.17 -2.74 -2.86
N ILE A 75 -11.34 -3.71 -2.44
CA ILE A 75 -10.97 -3.89 -1.04
C ILE A 75 -10.20 -2.66 -0.54
N THR A 76 -9.20 -2.22 -1.29
CA THR A 76 -8.41 -1.03 -0.97
C THR A 76 -9.29 0.22 -0.90
N ALA A 77 -10.19 0.41 -1.87
CA ALA A 77 -11.13 1.53 -1.88
C ALA A 77 -12.07 1.50 -0.67
N ALA A 78 -12.63 0.33 -0.33
CA ALA A 78 -13.49 0.16 0.82
C ALA A 78 -12.77 0.50 2.14
N VAL A 79 -11.57 -0.02 2.34
CA VAL A 79 -10.75 0.26 3.53
C VAL A 79 -10.42 1.75 3.62
N ALA A 80 -10.02 2.38 2.51
CA ALA A 80 -9.72 3.81 2.48
C ALA A 80 -10.95 4.67 2.80
N LEU A 81 -12.12 4.35 2.21
CA LEU A 81 -13.36 5.07 2.47
C LEU A 81 -13.83 4.89 3.92
N CYS A 82 -13.75 3.68 4.48
CA CYS A 82 -14.04 3.43 5.89
C CYS A 82 -13.13 4.25 6.81
N SER A 83 -11.84 4.28 6.52
CA SER A 83 -10.86 5.08 7.26
C SER A 83 -11.17 6.57 7.19
N GLY A 84 -11.47 7.09 6.00
CA GLY A 84 -11.87 8.47 5.81
C GLY A 84 -13.17 8.83 6.51
N TRP A 85 -14.13 7.90 6.59
CA TRP A 85 -15.36 8.08 7.35
C TRP A 85 -15.09 8.20 8.85
N ILE A 86 -14.27 7.30 9.41
CA ILE A 86 -13.85 7.32 10.83
C ILE A 86 -13.13 8.64 11.17
N LEU A 87 -12.38 9.19 10.22
CA LEU A 87 -11.63 10.44 10.37
C LEU A 87 -12.48 11.70 10.09
N GLY A 88 -13.74 11.53 9.68
CA GLY A 88 -14.66 12.65 9.45
C GLY A 88 -14.45 13.40 8.13
N TYR A 89 -13.72 12.84 7.17
CA TYR A 89 -13.42 13.52 5.89
C TYR A 89 -14.65 13.82 5.02
N GLY A 90 -15.77 13.18 5.32
CA GLY A 90 -17.03 13.38 4.61
C GLY A 90 -17.97 14.43 5.23
N ASP A 91 -17.61 15.05 6.36
CA ASP A 91 -18.46 15.99 7.08
C ASP A 91 -19.91 15.49 7.28
N GLY A 92 -20.06 14.18 7.56
CA GLY A 92 -21.35 13.50 7.72
C GLY A 92 -22.04 13.09 6.42
N SER A 93 -21.45 13.38 5.25
CA SER A 93 -21.99 13.02 3.93
C SER A 93 -21.11 11.98 3.23
N PHE A 94 -21.70 10.83 2.88
CA PHE A 94 -20.98 9.78 2.16
C PHE A 94 -20.62 10.21 0.72
N SER A 95 -21.48 10.98 0.07
CA SER A 95 -21.20 11.52 -1.27
C SER A 95 -20.02 12.46 -1.27
N LEU A 96 -19.91 13.31 -0.25
CA LEU A 96 -18.79 14.24 -0.10
C LEU A 96 -17.48 13.48 0.20
N LEU A 97 -17.55 12.42 1.02
CA LEU A 97 -16.42 11.53 1.27
C LEU A 97 -15.87 10.93 -0.01
N ILE A 98 -16.75 10.35 -0.84
CA ILE A 98 -16.35 9.76 -2.13
C ILE A 98 -15.72 10.82 -3.01
N LEU A 99 -16.33 11.98 -3.15
CA LEU A 99 -15.84 13.06 -4.00
C LEU A 99 -14.44 13.54 -3.59
N ARG A 100 -14.16 13.61 -2.28
CA ARG A 100 -12.85 14.03 -1.75
C ARG A 100 -11.79 12.94 -1.84
N MET A 101 -12.16 11.69 -1.61
CA MET A 101 -11.18 10.60 -1.49
C MET A 101 -10.94 9.83 -2.78
N LEU A 102 -11.94 9.70 -3.63
CA LEU A 102 -11.82 8.90 -4.86
C LEU A 102 -10.68 9.36 -5.77
N PRO A 103 -10.49 10.67 -6.05
CA PRO A 103 -9.36 11.13 -6.86
C PRO A 103 -8.01 10.72 -6.26
N THR A 104 -7.84 10.87 -4.95
CA THR A 104 -6.62 10.50 -4.25
C THR A 104 -6.37 8.99 -4.32
N ILE A 105 -7.40 8.17 -4.11
CA ILE A 105 -7.32 6.71 -4.23
C ILE A 105 -6.88 6.31 -5.63
N VAL A 106 -7.49 6.89 -6.66
CA VAL A 106 -7.16 6.60 -8.07
C VAL A 106 -5.72 6.99 -8.39
N ILE A 107 -5.27 8.18 -7.97
CA ILE A 107 -3.90 8.65 -8.19
C ILE A 107 -2.89 7.72 -7.51
N ILE A 108 -3.09 7.40 -6.24
CA ILE A 108 -2.19 6.50 -5.50
C ILE A 108 -2.14 5.13 -6.18
N TYR A 109 -3.29 4.61 -6.59
CA TYR A 109 -3.38 3.32 -7.27
C TYR A 109 -2.65 3.33 -8.61
N ALA A 110 -2.82 4.38 -9.41
CA ALA A 110 -2.13 4.56 -10.69
C ALA A 110 -0.61 4.66 -10.51
N VAL A 111 -0.14 5.45 -9.53
CA VAL A 111 1.28 5.59 -9.21
C VAL A 111 1.88 4.25 -8.77
N MET A 112 1.21 3.53 -7.87
CA MET A 112 1.68 2.22 -7.41
C MET A 112 1.77 1.20 -8.54
N HIS A 113 0.79 1.16 -9.45
CA HIS A 113 0.83 0.29 -10.61
C HIS A 113 1.95 0.66 -11.59
N LEU A 114 2.18 1.96 -11.80
CA LEU A 114 3.30 2.43 -12.63
C LEU A 114 4.64 1.99 -12.03
N VAL A 115 4.84 2.19 -10.73
CA VAL A 115 6.05 1.77 -10.03
C VAL A 115 6.27 0.26 -10.16
N LEU A 116 5.24 -0.55 -9.90
CA LEU A 116 5.32 -2.00 -10.03
C LEU A 116 5.61 -2.44 -11.48
N PHE A 117 5.01 -1.77 -12.46
CA PHE A 117 5.29 -2.02 -13.88
C PHE A 117 6.76 -1.75 -14.22
N LEU A 118 7.31 -0.62 -13.78
CA LEU A 118 8.72 -0.27 -14.02
C LEU A 118 9.67 -1.27 -13.36
N PHE A 119 9.39 -1.71 -12.12
CA PHE A 119 10.19 -2.73 -11.44
C PHE A 119 10.16 -4.08 -12.17
N ARG A 120 8.99 -4.51 -12.65
CA ARG A 120 8.86 -5.75 -13.43
C ARG A 120 9.63 -5.67 -14.75
N ARG A 121 9.53 -4.54 -15.45
CA ARG A 121 10.26 -4.32 -16.70
C ARG A 121 11.77 -4.39 -16.48
N ALA A 122 12.28 -3.77 -15.42
CA ALA A 122 13.70 -3.82 -15.06
C ALA A 122 14.16 -5.25 -14.71
N ALA A 123 13.35 -6.00 -13.95
CA ALA A 123 13.65 -7.39 -13.60
C ALA A 123 13.67 -8.31 -14.83
N LEU A 124 12.75 -8.14 -15.78
CA LEU A 124 12.72 -8.90 -17.03
C LEU A 124 13.92 -8.58 -17.94
N SER A 125 14.35 -7.32 -18.00
CA SER A 125 15.54 -6.90 -18.73
C SER A 125 16.81 -7.58 -18.21
N ASP A 126 16.98 -7.61 -16.87
CA ASP A 126 18.13 -8.28 -16.24
C ASP A 126 18.13 -9.79 -16.52
N LEU A 127 16.95 -10.42 -16.49
CA LEU A 127 16.81 -11.84 -16.83
C LEU A 127 17.20 -12.16 -18.28
N ASN A 128 16.73 -11.33 -19.23
CA ASN A 128 17.04 -11.49 -20.64
C ASN A 128 18.54 -11.31 -20.92
N HIS A 129 19.20 -10.35 -20.26
CA HIS A 129 20.65 -10.16 -20.38
C HIS A 129 21.41 -11.40 -19.93
N ARG A 130 21.04 -12.00 -18.80
CA ARG A 130 21.67 -13.22 -18.26
C ARG A 130 21.45 -14.46 -19.11
N LEU A 131 20.35 -14.52 -19.86
CA LEU A 131 20.09 -15.63 -20.79
C LEU A 131 20.86 -15.52 -22.09
N GLN A 132 21.24 -14.30 -22.50
CA GLN A 132 22.06 -14.06 -23.70
C GLN A 132 23.56 -14.26 -23.47
N GLU A 133 24.02 -14.23 -22.22
CA GLU A 133 25.43 -14.45 -21.83
C GLU A 133 25.79 -15.93 -21.64
N LYS A 134 24.84 -16.87 -21.83
CA LYS A 134 25.05 -18.33 -21.82
C LYS A 134 25.02 -18.91 -23.23
#